data_28bbaea14bd6cca43df71365b3c55dc3
#
_entry.id   28bbaea14bd6cca43df71365b3c55dc3
#
_cell.length_a   1.000
_cell.length_b   1.000
_cell.length_c   1.000
_cell.angle_alpha   90.00
_cell.angle_beta   90.00
_cell.angle_gamma   90.00
#
_symmetry.space_group_name_H-M   'P 1'
#
loop_
_entity.id
_entity.type
_entity.pdbx_description
1 polymer ?
#
loop_
_entity_poly.entity_id
_entity_poly.type
_entity_poly.pdbx_seq_one_letter_code
_entity_poly.pdbx_strand_id
1 'polypeptide(L)' 'MFVAVKFNPSDVRHYTYTYGGAAEISPGDFVVVMTREGRKAVEVTDVDVLPPAFECKEILAVLTEKGA' A
#
# COMPACT_ATOMS: atom_id res chain seq x y z
N MET A 1 -4.43 -9.41 -3.77
CA MET A 1 -3.11 -9.40 -3.14
C MET A 1 -3.13 -8.47 -1.94
N PHE A 2 -2.50 -8.88 -0.85
CA PHE A 2 -2.36 -8.05 0.34
C PHE A 2 -0.97 -7.44 0.36
N VAL A 3 -0.90 -6.15 0.67
CA VAL A 3 0.37 -5.43 0.71
C VAL A 3 0.51 -4.71 2.05
N ALA A 4 1.74 -4.59 2.52
CA ALA A 4 2.04 -3.84 3.73
C ALA A 4 2.59 -2.48 3.33
N VAL A 5 2.12 -1.45 4.02
CA VAL A 5 2.55 -0.07 3.78
C VAL A 5 2.90 0.60 5.10
N LYS A 6 3.71 1.64 5.02
CA LYS A 6 3.98 2.51 6.17
C LYS A 6 3.60 3.94 5.81
N PHE A 7 3.09 4.68 6.78
CA PHE A 7 2.59 6.03 6.55
C PHE A 7 3.70 7.08 6.62
N ASN A 8 4.69 6.84 7.46
CA ASN A 8 5.84 7.74 7.59
C ASN A 8 7.13 6.94 7.46
N PRO A 9 8.21 7.54 6.95
CA PRO A 9 9.48 6.81 6.80
C PRO A 9 10.03 6.25 8.12
N SER A 10 9.71 6.88 9.24
CA SER A 10 10.17 6.44 10.56
C SER A 10 9.21 5.46 11.24
N ASP A 11 8.09 5.12 10.60
CA ASP A 11 7.13 4.20 11.20
C ASP A 11 7.73 2.81 11.32
N VAL A 12 7.57 2.21 12.50
CA VAL A 12 7.87 0.79 12.71
C VAL A 12 6.62 -0.06 12.52
N ARG A 13 5.46 0.58 12.44
CA ARG A 13 4.18 -0.08 12.29
C ARG A 13 3.80 -0.16 10.81
N HIS A 14 3.39 -1.34 10.35
CA HIS A 14 2.94 -1.55 8.99
C HIS A 14 1.43 -1.79 8.97
N TYR A 15 0.78 -1.28 7.94
CA TYR A 15 -0.66 -1.44 7.74
C TYR A 15 -0.88 -2.27 6.49
N THR A 16 -1.88 -3.14 6.52
CA THR A 16 -2.18 -4.03 5.39
C THR A 16 -3.36 -3.50 4.59
N TYR A 17 -3.18 -3.45 3.27
CA TYR A 17 -4.21 -3.06 2.32
C TYR A 17 -4.35 -4.12 1.26
N THR A 18 -5.50 -4.14 0.57
CA THR A 18 -5.70 -5.02 -0.57
C THR A 18 -5.34 -4.29 -1.86
N TYR A 19 -4.84 -5.01 -2.83
CA TYR A 19 -4.56 -4.47 -4.15
C TYR A 19 -5.05 -5.44 -5.21
N GLY A 20 -6.00 -4.97 -6.05
CA GLY A 20 -6.55 -5.76 -7.15
C GLY A 20 -6.29 -5.15 -8.51
N GLY A 21 -5.42 -4.14 -8.58
CA GLY A 21 -5.13 -3.48 -9.84
C GLY A 21 -4.24 -4.30 -10.75
N ALA A 22 -4.11 -3.85 -12.00
CA ALA A 22 -3.32 -4.53 -13.02
C ALA A 22 -1.85 -4.13 -13.00
N ALA A 23 -1.52 -2.97 -12.44
CA ALA A 23 -0.14 -2.51 -12.38
C ALA A 23 0.64 -3.32 -11.36
N GLU A 24 1.91 -3.60 -11.67
CA GLU A 24 2.80 -4.25 -10.73
C GLU A 24 3.24 -3.27 -9.65
N ILE A 25 3.28 -3.74 -8.41
CA ILE A 25 3.85 -2.96 -7.31
C ILE A 25 4.90 -3.78 -6.60
N SER A 26 5.90 -3.09 -6.05
CA SER A 26 7.03 -3.71 -5.34
C SER A 26 7.36 -2.87 -4.12
N PRO A 27 8.07 -3.43 -3.14
CA PRO A 27 8.55 -2.63 -2.02
C PRO A 27 9.31 -1.41 -2.50
N GLY A 28 9.03 -0.26 -1.90
CA GLY A 28 9.59 1.02 -2.30
C GLY A 28 8.68 1.84 -3.21
N ASP A 29 7.66 1.24 -3.79
CA ASP A 29 6.68 1.97 -4.59
C ASP A 29 5.75 2.76 -3.69
N PHE A 30 5.14 3.82 -4.26
CA PHE A 30 4.17 4.64 -3.54
C PHE A 30 2.78 4.40 -4.09
N VAL A 31 1.82 4.32 -3.19
CA VAL A 31 0.42 4.10 -3.54
C VAL A 31 -0.45 5.08 -2.77
N VAL A 32 -1.67 5.31 -3.27
CA VAL A 32 -2.63 6.20 -2.63
C VAL A 32 -3.66 5.35 -1.89
N VAL A 33 -3.91 5.70 -0.64
CA VAL A 33 -4.93 5.07 0.18
C VAL A 33 -5.82 6.14 0.80
N MET A 34 -7.03 5.76 1.17
CA MET A 34 -7.96 6.66 1.84
C MET A 34 -7.75 6.56 3.35
N THR A 35 -7.61 7.72 3.99
CA THR A 35 -7.49 7.82 5.44
C THR A 35 -8.57 8.72 5.99
N ARG A 36 -8.63 8.89 7.30
CA ARG A 36 -9.57 9.82 7.93
C ARG A 36 -9.38 11.25 7.46
N GLU A 37 -8.17 11.59 7.05
CA GLU A 37 -7.83 12.92 6.60
C GLU A 37 -7.92 13.07 5.08
N GLY A 38 -8.40 12.04 4.39
CA GLY A 38 -8.51 12.02 2.94
C GLY A 38 -7.48 11.10 2.32
N ARG A 39 -7.20 11.32 1.04
CA ARG A 39 -6.24 10.51 0.31
C ARG A 39 -4.82 10.81 0.77
N LYS A 40 -4.02 9.78 0.89
CA LYS A 40 -2.63 9.91 1.31
C LYS A 40 -1.75 8.97 0.51
N ALA A 41 -0.58 9.46 0.10
CA ALA A 41 0.45 8.63 -0.53
C ALA A 41 1.26 7.94 0.56
N VAL A 42 1.44 6.63 0.42
CA VAL A 42 2.17 5.83 1.40
C VAL A 42 3.13 4.90 0.67
N GLU A 43 4.18 4.50 1.36
CA GLU A 43 5.19 3.63 0.79
C GLU A 43 4.86 2.16 1.05
N VAL A 44 4.96 1.35 0.00
CA VAL A 44 4.83 -0.10 0.11
C VAL A 44 6.10 -0.66 0.73
N THR A 45 5.96 -1.43 1.79
CA THR A 45 7.11 -2.05 2.47
C THR A 45 7.24 -3.52 2.11
N ASP A 46 6.12 -4.17 1.77
CA ASP A 46 6.13 -5.59 1.41
C ASP A 46 4.90 -5.90 0.55
N VAL A 47 5.00 -6.91 -0.27
CA VAL A 47 3.90 -7.37 -1.13
C VAL A 47 3.61 -8.83 -0.85
N ASP A 48 2.40 -9.26 -1.23
CA ASP A 48 1.97 -10.65 -1.04
C ASP A 48 2.10 -11.10 0.42
N VAL A 49 1.74 -10.21 1.34
CA VAL A 49 1.76 -10.56 2.76
C VAL A 49 0.55 -11.42 3.11
N LEU A 50 0.62 -12.10 4.23
CA LEU A 50 -0.48 -12.92 4.70
C LEU A 50 -1.69 -12.04 5.03
N PRO A 51 -2.91 -12.47 4.67
CA PRO A 51 -4.10 -11.71 5.00
C PRO A 51 -4.29 -11.65 6.52
N PRO A 52 -4.61 -10.46 7.06
CA PRO A 52 -4.92 -10.34 8.49
C PRO A 52 -6.31 -10.91 8.78
N ALA A 53 -6.64 -11.03 10.07
CA ALA A 53 -7.92 -11.55 10.52
C ALA A 53 -9.07 -10.54 10.39
N PHE A 54 -8.82 -9.36 9.84
CA PHE A 54 -9.82 -8.30 9.69
C PHE A 54 -9.86 -7.82 8.24
N GLU A 55 -10.93 -7.11 7.90
CA GLU A 55 -11.08 -6.52 6.58
C GLU A 55 -10.05 -5.42 6.35
N CYS A 56 -9.51 -5.41 5.13
CA CYS A 56 -8.55 -4.39 4.73
C CYS A 56 -9.18 -3.46 3.70
N LYS A 57 -8.79 -2.20 3.75
CA LYS A 57 -9.18 -1.23 2.73
C LYS A 57 -8.35 -1.46 1.49
N GLU A 58 -8.87 -1.00 0.36
CA GLU A 58 -8.25 -1.19 -0.93
C GLU A 58 -7.34 0.00 -1.28
N ILE A 59 -6.23 -0.31 -1.97
CA ILE A 59 -5.37 0.73 -2.53
C ILE A 59 -6.12 1.39 -3.68
N LEU A 60 -6.13 2.73 -3.70
CA LEU A 60 -6.88 3.50 -4.69
C LEU A 60 -6.12 3.67 -6.00
N ALA A 61 -4.82 3.89 -5.92
CA ALA A 61 -4.01 4.14 -7.10
C ALA A 61 -2.54 3.84 -6.81
N VAL A 62 -1.77 3.65 -7.87
CA VAL A 62 -0.31 3.47 -7.79
C VAL A 62 0.33 4.72 -8.35
N LEU A 63 1.22 5.35 -7.58
CA LEU A 63 1.88 6.59 -7.97
C LEU A 63 3.21 6.35 -8.66
N THR A 64 3.93 5.29 -8.29
CA THR A 64 5.25 5.04 -8.83
C THR A 64 5.14 4.44 -10.23
N GLU A 65 5.72 5.11 -11.22
CA GLU A 65 5.79 4.58 -12.56
C GLU A 65 7.02 3.68 -12.69
N LYS A 66 6.82 2.51 -13.28
CA LYS A 66 7.89 1.55 -13.49
C LYS A 66 8.25 1.47 -14.96
N GLY A 67 9.51 1.27 -15.22
CA GLY A 67 10.00 1.09 -16.56
C GLY A 67 10.04 2.37 -17.37
N ALA A 68 9.97 3.48 -16.72
CA ALA A 68 10.06 4.78 -17.39
C ALA A 68 11.48 5.07 -17.85
#